data_bd46ec1e7f94c8391a599eb81a7b4923
#
_entry.id   bd46ec1e7f94c8391a599eb81a7b4923
#
_cell.length_a   1.000
_cell.length_b   1.000
_cell.length_c   1.000
_cell.angle_alpha   90.00
_cell.angle_beta   90.00
_cell.angle_gamma   90.00
#
_symmetry.space_group_name_H-M   'P 1'
#
loop_
_entity.id
_entity.type
_entity.pdbx_description
1 polymer ?
#
loop_
_entity_poly.entity_id
_entity_poly.type
_entity_poly.pdbx_seq_one_letter_code
_entity_poly.pdbx_strand_id
1 'polypeptide(L)'
;MITNTASSRSVEDSQQLMGKACCNVVERASGGSVSCPVEFENQVDLQYGGLLVALPALIACGLLKGISRFDLSKVYYTTQQIFLSLAFMVLLRVKQLEQSRLISCGELGRCLGMDRTPCVQILRNRLNDFTDVADVHEWSLELSRQWMQDDNLDGVLYVDGHVNIYYGKSVHMPERYVSRMRLCMSGSTDYWVNGAIGQPYFVVHKTINENIIKTLRNDIIPELDKSVPHQPTVAALEADPLLHRYMLVFDREGYSVPFFIELKNQRIAFCTYRKNVKEDWDISEFKEYTVEDKTEGSVRMKLAERGVYLTTTKKKGKPQEGIWVREVRKLSDSGHQTSIITTNFKLSITEIGIYMFARWCQENYFKYATESFGIDFLISNKKNSIPDTYTIPNPDYISLNKQHKSISGKLAKHKLKLAEKVIEMENEELDEKVMKKYLRKKGEIFQTVELLTEEHDSIKQKKKEIPERIEISDAEPFKGALTVINDQKQLIDTIKMIGYWAESSLANEIRPLMCKPEVARNLIRSIYQSNADLEVDKQNGRLIVLLHNSNFAADDNIIRELFNNLNKTETPFPGSNLILFYKLVSDKFQR
;
A
#
# COMPACT_ATOMS: atom_id res chain seq x y z
N MET A 1 -22.31 -42.95 34.11
CA MET A 1 -21.43 -42.51 35.22
C MET A 1 -20.10 -42.11 34.65
N ILE A 2 -19.87 -40.81 34.47
CA ILE A 2 -18.58 -40.27 34.09
C ILE A 2 -17.94 -39.91 35.43
N THR A 3 -16.93 -40.69 35.82
CA THR A 3 -16.15 -40.42 37.02
C THR A 3 -15.23 -39.24 36.73
N ASN A 4 -15.53 -38.11 37.32
CA ASN A 4 -14.64 -36.97 37.44
C ASN A 4 -13.43 -37.35 38.32
N THR A 5 -12.36 -37.82 37.73
CA THR A 5 -11.05 -37.80 38.38
C THR A 5 -10.44 -36.44 38.19
N ALA A 6 -10.87 -35.47 38.98
CA ALA A 6 -10.08 -34.27 39.19
C ALA A 6 -8.82 -34.70 39.97
N SER A 7 -7.73 -35.02 39.28
CA SER A 7 -6.44 -35.17 39.93
C SER A 7 -6.13 -33.83 40.61
N SER A 8 -5.79 -33.86 41.88
CA SER A 8 -5.24 -32.73 42.62
C SER A 8 -3.91 -32.35 41.97
N ARG A 9 -3.97 -31.45 40.99
CA ARG A 9 -2.75 -30.85 40.43
C ARG A 9 -2.10 -30.02 41.54
N SER A 10 -0.78 -30.14 41.66
CA SER A 10 -0.04 -29.32 42.61
C SER A 10 -0.26 -27.83 42.33
N VAL A 11 -0.01 -26.97 43.32
CA VAL A 11 -0.10 -25.52 43.14
C VAL A 11 0.87 -25.08 42.01
N GLU A 12 2.01 -25.75 41.89
CA GLU A 12 3.00 -25.52 40.82
C GLU A 12 2.48 -25.90 39.43
N ASP A 13 1.77 -27.05 39.30
CA ASP A 13 1.13 -27.43 38.04
C ASP A 13 -0.02 -26.49 37.68
N SER A 14 -0.74 -25.98 38.68
CA SER A 14 -1.79 -24.98 38.48
C SER A 14 -1.18 -23.64 38.03
N GLN A 15 -0.05 -23.25 38.56
CA GLN A 15 0.70 -22.06 38.15
C GLN A 15 1.23 -22.17 36.72
N GLN A 16 1.78 -23.33 36.32
CA GLN A 16 2.19 -23.58 34.94
C GLN A 16 1.03 -23.49 33.95
N LEU A 17 -0.15 -24.00 34.32
CA LEU A 17 -1.36 -23.97 33.47
C LEU A 17 -2.03 -22.60 33.37
N MET A 18 -2.00 -21.83 34.45
CA MET A 18 -2.59 -20.49 34.49
C MET A 18 -1.65 -19.42 33.92
N GLY A 19 -0.33 -19.70 33.87
CA GLY A 19 0.74 -18.83 33.43
C GLY A 19 1.06 -17.69 34.41
N LYS A 20 2.25 -17.12 34.28
CA LYS A 20 2.76 -16.03 35.13
C LYS A 20 1.84 -14.81 35.12
N ALA A 21 1.18 -14.50 33.98
CA ALA A 21 0.26 -13.37 33.90
C ALA A 21 -0.91 -13.48 34.88
N CYS A 22 -1.43 -14.69 35.13
CA CYS A 22 -2.49 -14.91 36.11
C CYS A 22 -1.94 -14.79 37.54
N CYS A 23 -0.77 -15.34 37.81
CA CYS A 23 -0.09 -15.18 39.09
C CYS A 23 0.18 -13.70 39.41
N ASN A 24 0.71 -12.95 38.45
CA ASN A 24 0.98 -11.54 38.58
C ASN A 24 -0.31 -10.68 38.74
N VAL A 25 -1.46 -11.13 38.24
CA VAL A 25 -2.76 -10.48 38.52
C VAL A 25 -3.11 -10.63 40.02
N VAL A 26 -2.88 -11.80 40.60
CA VAL A 26 -3.12 -12.04 42.05
C VAL A 26 -2.13 -11.24 42.89
N GLU A 27 -0.84 -11.23 42.56
CA GLU A 27 0.18 -10.40 43.22
C GLU A 27 -0.17 -8.93 43.17
N ARG A 28 -0.61 -8.43 42.02
CA ARG A 28 -1.04 -7.04 41.85
C ARG A 28 -2.28 -6.72 42.68
N ALA A 29 -3.23 -7.61 42.75
CA ALA A 29 -4.42 -7.46 43.59
C ALA A 29 -4.07 -7.41 45.08
N SER A 30 -2.95 -8.06 45.49
CA SER A 30 -2.40 -8.02 46.84
C SER A 30 -1.37 -6.90 47.06
N GLY A 31 -1.18 -5.97 46.12
CA GLY A 31 -0.25 -4.84 46.21
C GLY A 31 1.15 -5.10 45.66
N GLY A 32 1.34 -6.20 44.90
CA GLY A 32 2.60 -6.58 44.27
C GLY A 32 2.86 -5.91 42.92
N SER A 33 3.62 -6.58 42.03
CA SER A 33 4.10 -6.06 40.73
C SER A 33 2.99 -5.44 39.86
N VAL A 34 3.29 -4.28 39.27
CA VAL A 34 2.34 -3.51 38.43
C VAL A 34 2.49 -3.84 36.94
N SER A 35 3.64 -4.35 36.49
CA SER A 35 3.95 -4.63 35.09
C SER A 35 4.25 -6.10 34.83
N CYS A 36 3.98 -6.56 33.63
CA CYS A 36 4.34 -7.89 33.16
C CYS A 36 5.87 -8.03 33.10
N PRO A 37 6.48 -9.00 33.81
CA PRO A 37 7.91 -9.22 33.70
C PRO A 37 8.30 -9.80 32.34
N VAL A 38 9.54 -9.60 31.92
CA VAL A 38 10.18 -10.29 30.79
C VAL A 38 11.17 -11.29 31.35
N GLU A 39 10.80 -12.57 31.38
CA GLU A 39 11.61 -13.64 31.92
C GLU A 39 11.60 -14.84 30.99
N PHE A 40 12.77 -15.47 30.84
CA PHE A 40 12.92 -16.67 30.04
C PHE A 40 13.31 -17.86 30.91
N GLU A 41 12.73 -18.98 30.55
CA GLU A 41 13.05 -20.31 31.08
C GLU A 41 13.37 -21.22 29.91
N ASN A 42 14.06 -22.35 30.20
CA ASN A 42 14.28 -23.36 29.19
C ASN A 42 12.95 -23.94 28.72
N GLN A 43 12.75 -23.97 27.42
CA GLN A 43 11.55 -24.47 26.77
C GLN A 43 11.95 -25.45 25.67
N VAL A 44 11.18 -26.50 25.49
CA VAL A 44 11.37 -27.48 24.41
C VAL A 44 10.16 -27.42 23.50
N ASP A 45 10.38 -27.49 22.20
CA ASP A 45 9.34 -27.51 21.15
C ASP A 45 8.36 -26.33 21.22
N LEU A 46 8.90 -25.13 21.47
CA LEU A 46 8.12 -23.90 21.52
C LEU A 46 7.57 -23.56 20.15
N GLN A 47 6.25 -23.59 20.01
CA GLN A 47 5.57 -23.19 18.79
C GLN A 47 5.88 -21.72 18.47
N TYR A 48 6.17 -21.43 17.20
CA TYR A 48 6.57 -20.09 16.73
C TYR A 48 7.93 -19.59 17.25
N GLY A 49 8.77 -20.45 17.88
CA GLY A 49 10.09 -20.04 18.36
C GLY A 49 10.96 -19.43 17.25
N GLY A 50 10.78 -19.85 16.00
CA GLY A 50 11.44 -19.30 14.83
C GLY A 50 11.15 -17.81 14.56
N LEU A 51 10.10 -17.22 15.15
CA LEU A 51 9.85 -15.77 15.06
C LEU A 51 10.98 -14.94 15.69
N LEU A 52 11.68 -15.50 16.67
CA LEU A 52 12.82 -14.81 17.30
C LEU A 52 13.93 -14.48 16.31
N VAL A 53 14.02 -15.22 15.19
CA VAL A 53 14.97 -14.93 14.10
C VAL A 53 14.69 -13.59 13.43
N ALA A 54 13.44 -13.12 13.47
CA ALA A 54 13.07 -11.82 12.92
C ALA A 54 13.44 -10.64 13.83
N LEU A 55 13.69 -10.88 15.11
CA LEU A 55 13.79 -9.79 16.10
C LEU A 55 14.94 -8.81 15.82
N PRO A 56 16.16 -9.23 15.45
CA PRO A 56 17.21 -8.29 15.08
C PRO A 56 16.81 -7.37 13.93
N ALA A 57 16.20 -7.92 12.87
CA ALA A 57 15.74 -7.15 11.72
C ALA A 57 14.57 -6.20 12.07
N LEU A 58 13.61 -6.64 12.90
CA LEU A 58 12.53 -5.78 13.38
C LEU A 58 13.05 -4.56 14.17
N ILE A 59 14.05 -4.78 15.04
CA ILE A 59 14.67 -3.70 15.82
C ILE A 59 15.45 -2.76 14.89
N ALA A 60 16.23 -3.29 13.97
CA ALA A 60 16.98 -2.51 12.99
C ALA A 60 16.06 -1.67 12.09
N CYS A 61 14.90 -2.21 11.69
CA CYS A 61 13.87 -1.49 10.93
C CYS A 61 13.06 -0.47 11.78
N GLY A 62 13.38 -0.33 13.07
CA GLY A 62 12.86 0.73 13.92
C GLY A 62 11.61 0.39 14.73
N LEU A 63 11.27 -0.90 14.91
CA LEU A 63 10.08 -1.31 15.69
C LEU A 63 10.01 -0.66 17.07
N LEU A 64 11.16 -0.51 17.73
CA LEU A 64 11.24 0.05 19.08
C LEU A 64 11.77 1.51 19.10
N LYS A 65 11.97 2.12 17.93
CA LYS A 65 12.47 3.48 17.84
C LYS A 65 11.36 4.49 18.17
N GLY A 66 11.61 5.35 19.15
CA GLY A 66 10.68 6.42 19.53
C GLY A 66 9.38 5.96 20.18
N ILE A 67 9.25 4.67 20.56
CA ILE A 67 8.01 4.15 21.16
C ILE A 67 7.73 4.70 22.57
N SER A 68 8.70 5.31 23.24
CA SER A 68 8.48 5.95 24.54
C SER A 68 7.41 7.05 24.52
N ARG A 69 7.13 7.63 23.34
CA ARG A 69 6.01 8.57 23.15
C ARG A 69 4.63 7.96 23.39
N PHE A 70 4.54 6.62 23.29
CA PHE A 70 3.31 5.85 23.54
C PHE A 70 3.25 5.28 24.96
N ASP A 71 4.19 5.61 25.83
CA ASP A 71 4.22 5.05 27.17
C ASP A 71 3.03 5.52 28.01
N LEU A 72 2.43 4.57 28.69
CA LEU A 72 1.28 4.76 29.55
C LEU A 72 1.63 4.44 31.00
N SER A 73 1.10 5.19 31.93
CA SER A 73 1.27 4.92 33.35
C SER A 73 0.35 3.79 33.83
N LYS A 74 0.84 3.00 34.79
CA LYS A 74 0.04 1.98 35.51
C LYS A 74 -0.60 0.91 34.61
N VAL A 75 0.15 0.45 33.60
CA VAL A 75 -0.30 -0.60 32.68
C VAL A 75 0.41 -1.93 32.98
N TYR A 76 -0.30 -3.05 32.81
CA TYR A 76 0.29 -4.38 32.99
C TYR A 76 1.27 -4.71 31.88
N TYR A 77 0.83 -4.65 30.60
CA TYR A 77 1.72 -4.82 29.44
C TYR A 77 2.33 -3.49 29.05
N THR A 78 3.65 -3.45 28.98
CA THR A 78 4.40 -2.26 28.53
C THR A 78 4.17 -1.97 27.04
N THR A 79 4.45 -0.76 26.60
CA THR A 79 4.41 -0.36 25.19
C THR A 79 5.26 -1.30 24.33
N GLN A 80 6.47 -1.59 24.76
CA GLN A 80 7.39 -2.51 24.09
C GLN A 80 6.78 -3.90 23.88
N GLN A 81 6.15 -4.48 24.90
CA GLN A 81 5.49 -5.79 24.83
C GLN A 81 4.31 -5.80 23.84
N ILE A 82 3.55 -4.71 23.78
CA ILE A 82 2.45 -4.56 22.81
C ILE A 82 3.01 -4.49 21.38
N PHE A 83 4.04 -3.65 21.13
CA PHE A 83 4.64 -3.51 19.80
C PHE A 83 5.26 -4.82 19.31
N LEU A 84 6.00 -5.52 20.16
CA LEU A 84 6.55 -6.85 19.85
C LEU A 84 5.45 -7.88 19.54
N SER A 85 4.39 -7.90 20.36
CA SER A 85 3.24 -8.79 20.13
C SER A 85 2.58 -8.52 18.78
N LEU A 86 2.34 -7.26 18.44
CA LEU A 86 1.74 -6.87 17.16
C LEU A 86 2.66 -7.22 15.98
N ALA A 87 3.97 -6.96 16.07
CA ALA A 87 4.92 -7.29 15.01
C ALA A 87 5.01 -8.80 14.77
N PHE A 88 5.05 -9.61 15.84
CA PHE A 88 5.06 -11.06 15.70
C PHE A 88 3.74 -11.60 15.12
N MET A 89 2.59 -11.02 15.51
CA MET A 89 1.31 -11.34 14.89
C MET A 89 1.30 -11.01 13.39
N VAL A 90 1.87 -9.87 12.98
CA VAL A 90 2.01 -9.51 11.56
C VAL A 90 2.84 -10.54 10.81
N LEU A 91 3.99 -10.97 11.35
CA LEU A 91 4.83 -12.00 10.74
C LEU A 91 4.16 -13.38 10.67
N LEU A 92 3.27 -13.69 11.62
CA LEU A 92 2.39 -14.88 11.59
C LEU A 92 1.19 -14.74 10.66
N ARG A 93 1.10 -13.64 9.90
CA ARG A 93 -0.01 -13.39 8.95
C ARG A 93 -1.38 -13.19 9.62
N VAL A 94 -1.38 -12.67 10.84
CA VAL A 94 -2.60 -12.21 11.51
C VAL A 94 -3.01 -10.89 10.87
N LYS A 95 -3.96 -10.95 9.97
CA LYS A 95 -4.41 -9.78 9.18
C LYS A 95 -5.32 -8.84 9.96
N GLN A 96 -6.05 -9.37 10.94
CA GLN A 96 -6.97 -8.64 11.81
C GLN A 96 -6.75 -9.03 13.26
N LEU A 97 -6.96 -8.12 14.19
CA LEU A 97 -6.78 -8.38 15.63
C LEU A 97 -7.63 -9.56 16.12
N GLU A 98 -8.82 -9.75 15.57
CA GLU A 98 -9.72 -10.86 15.93
C GLU A 98 -9.11 -12.23 15.64
N GLN A 99 -8.27 -12.33 14.61
CA GLN A 99 -7.60 -13.57 14.23
C GLN A 99 -6.49 -13.97 15.23
N SER A 100 -6.07 -13.07 16.14
CA SER A 100 -5.14 -13.42 17.22
C SER A 100 -5.69 -14.52 18.13
N ARG A 101 -7.01 -14.72 18.14
CA ARG A 101 -7.65 -15.84 18.86
C ARG A 101 -7.31 -17.21 18.28
N LEU A 102 -6.81 -17.27 17.04
CA LEU A 102 -6.40 -18.50 16.35
C LEU A 102 -4.96 -18.90 16.68
N ILE A 103 -4.22 -18.02 17.36
CA ILE A 103 -2.84 -18.26 17.77
C ILE A 103 -2.83 -18.68 19.23
N SER A 104 -1.95 -19.62 19.58
CA SER A 104 -1.69 -19.96 20.97
C SER A 104 -1.06 -18.78 21.70
N CYS A 105 -1.85 -18.09 22.51
CA CYS A 105 -1.38 -16.89 23.22
C CYS A 105 -0.30 -17.21 24.26
N GLY A 106 -0.27 -18.43 24.81
CA GLY A 106 0.77 -18.90 25.72
C GLY A 106 2.08 -19.14 24.99
N GLU A 107 2.06 -19.86 23.86
CA GLU A 107 3.26 -20.14 23.05
C GLU A 107 3.89 -18.85 22.52
N LEU A 108 3.10 -17.98 21.92
CA LEU A 108 3.60 -16.68 21.46
C LEU A 108 4.06 -15.79 22.62
N GLY A 109 3.42 -15.89 23.79
CA GLY A 109 3.85 -15.18 25.01
C GLY A 109 5.24 -15.62 25.44
N ARG A 110 5.51 -16.92 25.47
CA ARG A 110 6.82 -17.48 25.85
C ARG A 110 7.94 -17.05 24.90
N CYS A 111 7.66 -16.91 23.60
CA CYS A 111 8.61 -16.31 22.66
C CYS A 111 8.99 -14.88 23.05
N LEU A 112 8.13 -14.17 23.79
CA LEU A 112 8.31 -12.79 24.23
C LEU A 112 8.73 -12.67 25.71
N GLY A 113 9.06 -13.79 26.35
CA GLY A 113 9.41 -13.82 27.78
C GLY A 113 8.22 -13.52 28.70
N MET A 114 7.01 -13.71 28.21
CA MET A 114 5.75 -13.52 28.95
C MET A 114 5.01 -14.85 29.06
N ASP A 115 4.10 -14.99 30.03
CA ASP A 115 3.22 -16.16 30.08
C ASP A 115 2.30 -16.27 28.88
N ARG A 116 1.76 -15.14 28.44
CA ARG A 116 0.85 -15.03 27.32
C ARG A 116 0.87 -13.65 26.68
N THR A 117 0.54 -13.59 25.42
CA THR A 117 0.29 -12.30 24.74
C THR A 117 -1.00 -11.64 25.21
N PRO A 118 -1.10 -10.30 25.09
CA PRO A 118 -2.33 -9.57 25.37
C PRO A 118 -3.51 -10.11 24.54
N CYS A 119 -4.68 -10.22 25.16
CA CYS A 119 -5.90 -10.60 24.44
C CYS A 119 -6.39 -9.46 23.52
N VAL A 120 -7.27 -9.82 22.57
CA VAL A 120 -7.85 -8.88 21.58
C VAL A 120 -8.37 -7.59 22.22
N GLN A 121 -9.08 -7.71 23.36
CA GLN A 121 -9.64 -6.53 24.03
C GLN A 121 -8.55 -5.60 24.56
N ILE A 122 -7.50 -6.16 25.15
CA ILE A 122 -6.35 -5.36 25.62
C ILE A 122 -5.66 -4.69 24.45
N LEU A 123 -5.42 -5.41 23.35
CA LEU A 123 -4.80 -4.84 22.15
C LEU A 123 -5.63 -3.68 21.59
N ARG A 124 -6.94 -3.81 21.48
CA ARG A 124 -7.83 -2.74 21.03
C ARG A 124 -7.78 -1.51 21.94
N ASN A 125 -7.83 -1.73 23.25
CA ASN A 125 -7.74 -0.64 24.22
C ASN A 125 -6.39 0.08 24.09
N ARG A 126 -5.28 -0.66 23.96
CA ARG A 126 -3.95 -0.08 23.78
C ARG A 126 -3.81 0.71 22.48
N LEU A 127 -4.38 0.22 21.37
CA LEU A 127 -4.38 0.97 20.12
C LEU A 127 -5.14 2.30 20.26
N ASN A 128 -6.25 2.31 21.00
CA ASN A 128 -6.95 3.56 21.33
C ASN A 128 -6.07 4.49 22.16
N ASP A 129 -5.52 3.97 23.28
CA ASP A 129 -4.71 4.74 24.20
C ASP A 129 -3.49 5.35 23.47
N PHE A 130 -2.83 4.59 22.60
CA PHE A 130 -1.66 5.06 21.84
C PHE A 130 -2.00 6.21 20.90
N THR A 131 -3.14 6.11 20.20
CA THR A 131 -3.59 7.18 19.30
C THR A 131 -4.10 8.42 20.05
N ASP A 132 -4.44 8.30 21.33
CA ASP A 132 -4.88 9.40 22.16
C ASP A 132 -3.67 10.17 22.80
N VAL A 133 -2.51 9.50 22.99
CA VAL A 133 -1.34 10.09 23.67
C VAL A 133 -0.22 10.55 22.74
N ALA A 134 -0.14 10.06 21.50
CA ALA A 134 0.96 10.36 20.59
C ALA A 134 0.50 10.55 19.15
N ASP A 135 1.26 11.37 18.42
CA ASP A 135 1.11 11.52 16.97
C ASP A 135 1.72 10.32 16.25
N VAL A 136 0.85 9.39 15.86
CA VAL A 136 1.23 8.17 15.13
C VAL A 136 1.74 8.50 13.73
N HIS A 137 1.20 9.55 13.11
CA HIS A 137 1.59 9.94 11.76
C HIS A 137 3.05 10.43 11.75
N GLU A 138 3.42 11.32 12.68
CA GLU A 138 4.80 11.80 12.78
C GLU A 138 5.78 10.65 13.11
N TRP A 139 5.40 9.71 14.00
CA TRP A 139 6.21 8.52 14.27
C TRP A 139 6.46 7.69 12.99
N SER A 140 5.41 7.48 12.18
CA SER A 140 5.52 6.77 10.90
C SER A 140 6.46 7.48 9.92
N LEU A 141 6.37 8.81 9.85
CA LEU A 141 7.21 9.62 8.97
C LEU A 141 8.68 9.66 9.43
N GLU A 142 8.95 9.66 10.73
CA GLU A 142 10.32 9.55 11.26
C GLU A 142 10.99 8.24 10.81
N LEU A 143 10.25 7.12 10.85
CA LEU A 143 10.74 5.83 10.34
C LEU A 143 10.93 5.86 8.83
N SER A 144 10.00 6.45 8.10
CA SER A 144 10.09 6.63 6.65
C SER A 144 11.38 7.38 6.24
N ARG A 145 11.69 8.48 6.94
CA ARG A 145 12.93 9.27 6.71
C ARG A 145 14.17 8.40 6.90
N GLN A 146 14.20 7.56 7.94
CA GLN A 146 15.30 6.64 8.18
C GLN A 146 15.40 5.62 7.02
N TRP A 147 14.30 4.96 6.64
CA TRP A 147 14.31 3.97 5.58
C TRP A 147 14.76 4.56 4.23
N MET A 148 14.35 5.79 3.91
CA MET A 148 14.81 6.47 2.70
C MET A 148 16.31 6.77 2.71
N GLN A 149 16.89 7.06 3.88
CA GLN A 149 18.33 7.28 4.04
C GLN A 149 19.11 5.96 3.93
N ASP A 150 18.63 4.90 4.59
CA ASP A 150 19.29 3.60 4.66
C ASP A 150 19.25 2.87 3.30
N ASP A 151 18.18 3.07 2.50
CA ASP A 151 17.94 2.41 1.22
C ASP A 151 18.73 3.04 0.05
N ASN A 152 19.50 4.08 0.29
CA ASN A 152 20.21 4.85 -0.73
C ASN A 152 19.31 5.18 -1.94
N LEU A 153 18.19 5.81 -1.67
CA LEU A 153 17.09 6.08 -2.60
C LEU A 153 17.57 6.72 -3.90
N ASP A 154 17.27 6.10 -5.05
CA ASP A 154 17.61 6.61 -6.40
C ASP A 154 16.80 7.87 -6.80
N GLY A 155 16.06 8.47 -5.86
CA GLY A 155 15.23 9.65 -6.10
C GLY A 155 13.96 9.38 -6.92
N VAL A 156 13.57 8.12 -7.13
CA VAL A 156 12.36 7.71 -7.84
C VAL A 156 11.35 7.15 -6.86
N LEU A 157 10.17 7.74 -6.83
CA LEU A 157 9.10 7.41 -5.87
C LEU A 157 7.80 7.10 -6.61
N TYR A 158 7.23 5.97 -6.32
CA TYR A 158 5.93 5.54 -6.84
C TYR A 158 4.82 5.96 -5.90
N VAL A 159 3.76 6.53 -6.45
CA VAL A 159 2.56 6.87 -5.68
C VAL A 159 1.35 6.22 -6.34
N ASP A 160 0.66 5.38 -5.59
CA ASP A 160 -0.55 4.72 -6.07
C ASP A 160 -1.60 4.62 -4.96
N GLY A 161 -2.88 4.62 -5.36
CA GLY A 161 -4.02 4.57 -4.47
C GLY A 161 -4.58 3.15 -4.34
N HIS A 162 -4.56 2.60 -3.15
CA HIS A 162 -5.21 1.33 -2.82
C HIS A 162 -6.56 1.57 -2.15
N VAL A 163 -7.64 1.06 -2.75
CA VAL A 163 -9.00 1.24 -2.24
C VAL A 163 -9.35 0.13 -1.25
N ASN A 164 -9.68 0.51 -0.02
CA ASN A 164 -10.18 -0.38 1.02
C ASN A 164 -11.71 -0.31 1.06
N ILE A 165 -12.35 -1.43 0.81
CA ILE A 165 -13.81 -1.52 0.74
C ILE A 165 -14.39 -1.76 2.13
N TYR A 166 -15.40 -0.98 2.49
CA TYR A 166 -16.17 -1.17 3.70
C TYR A 166 -17.44 -1.99 3.42
N TYR A 167 -17.52 -3.18 3.99
CA TYR A 167 -18.67 -4.07 3.86
C TYR A 167 -19.68 -3.94 5.01
N GLY A 168 -19.37 -3.12 6.02
CA GLY A 168 -20.24 -2.91 7.17
C GLY A 168 -21.46 -2.06 6.83
N LYS A 169 -22.51 -2.17 7.65
CA LYS A 169 -23.75 -1.37 7.53
C LYS A 169 -23.87 -0.28 8.60
N SER A 170 -22.94 -0.25 9.55
CA SER A 170 -23.02 0.62 10.73
C SER A 170 -22.50 2.05 10.52
N VAL A 171 -21.83 2.31 9.40
CA VAL A 171 -21.27 3.62 9.05
C VAL A 171 -21.70 3.99 7.64
N HIS A 172 -22.24 5.18 7.48
CA HIS A 172 -22.52 5.76 6.17
C HIS A 172 -21.23 6.46 5.69
N MET A 173 -20.55 5.84 4.74
CA MET A 173 -19.31 6.35 4.16
C MET A 173 -19.55 6.78 2.72
N PRO A 174 -18.78 7.77 2.21
CA PRO A 174 -18.85 8.14 0.79
C PRO A 174 -18.58 6.94 -0.11
N GLU A 175 -19.25 6.90 -1.26
CA GLU A 175 -19.12 5.82 -2.24
C GLU A 175 -18.38 6.28 -3.49
N ARG A 176 -17.63 5.34 -4.08
CA ARG A 176 -16.97 5.51 -5.39
C ARG A 176 -17.10 4.23 -6.21
N TYR A 177 -17.13 4.37 -7.53
CA TYR A 177 -17.03 3.23 -8.42
C TYR A 177 -15.64 2.59 -8.32
N VAL A 178 -15.60 1.33 -7.91
CA VAL A 178 -14.38 0.53 -7.78
C VAL A 178 -14.27 -0.40 -8.97
N SER A 179 -13.32 -0.15 -9.87
CA SER A 179 -13.18 -0.84 -11.16
C SER A 179 -13.02 -2.35 -11.01
N ARG A 180 -12.24 -2.81 -10.02
CA ARG A 180 -12.03 -4.25 -9.75
C ARG A 180 -13.31 -4.99 -9.33
N MET A 181 -14.25 -4.26 -8.68
CA MET A 181 -15.54 -4.83 -8.25
C MET A 181 -16.67 -4.54 -9.22
N ARG A 182 -16.47 -3.60 -10.17
CA ARG A 182 -17.48 -3.08 -11.11
C ARG A 182 -18.76 -2.55 -10.43
N LEU A 183 -18.63 -2.08 -9.19
CA LEU A 183 -19.72 -1.58 -8.35
C LEU A 183 -19.31 -0.26 -7.67
N CYS A 184 -20.33 0.54 -7.27
CA CYS A 184 -20.11 1.63 -6.33
C CYS A 184 -20.02 1.05 -4.91
N MET A 185 -18.93 1.31 -4.23
CA MET A 185 -18.63 0.77 -2.90
C MET A 185 -18.22 1.90 -1.97
N SER A 186 -18.63 1.79 -0.72
CA SER A 186 -18.16 2.64 0.37
C SER A 186 -16.76 2.20 0.82
N GLY A 187 -15.95 3.14 1.30
CA GLY A 187 -14.62 2.80 1.81
C GLY A 187 -13.68 3.98 1.99
N SER A 188 -12.39 3.69 1.99
CA SER A 188 -11.29 4.66 2.02
C SER A 188 -10.30 4.40 0.90
N THR A 189 -9.41 5.34 0.65
CA THR A 189 -8.27 5.18 -0.26
C THR A 189 -7.00 5.46 0.50
N ASP A 190 -6.08 4.52 0.45
CA ASP A 190 -4.75 4.64 1.03
C ASP A 190 -3.75 4.91 -0.10
N TYR A 191 -3.11 6.08 -0.07
CA TYR A 191 -2.07 6.44 -1.03
C TYR A 191 -0.72 6.02 -0.46
N TRP A 192 -0.13 5.01 -1.08
CA TRP A 192 1.15 4.45 -0.69
C TRP A 192 2.28 5.10 -1.48
N VAL A 193 3.37 5.42 -0.77
CA VAL A 193 4.62 5.89 -1.36
C VAL A 193 5.66 4.79 -1.26
N ASN A 194 6.12 4.31 -2.41
CA ASN A 194 7.06 3.20 -2.54
C ASN A 194 8.31 3.62 -3.31
N GLY A 195 9.41 2.95 -3.05
CA GLY A 195 10.64 3.08 -3.83
C GLY A 195 10.64 2.28 -5.13
N ALA A 196 11.73 2.36 -5.88
CA ALA A 196 11.88 1.76 -7.20
C ALA A 196 11.78 0.22 -7.23
N ILE A 197 12.10 -0.46 -6.15
CA ILE A 197 11.96 -1.92 -6.00
C ILE A 197 10.69 -2.34 -5.24
N GLY A 198 9.75 -1.40 -5.03
CA GLY A 198 8.45 -1.66 -4.44
C GLY A 198 8.38 -1.58 -2.91
N GLN A 199 9.49 -1.30 -2.21
CA GLN A 199 9.50 -1.16 -0.76
C GLN A 199 8.67 0.06 -0.31
N PRO A 200 7.80 -0.07 0.72
CA PRO A 200 6.97 1.02 1.19
C PRO A 200 7.75 1.96 2.11
N TYR A 201 7.55 3.28 1.96
CA TYR A 201 8.09 4.27 2.86
C TYR A 201 7.03 4.83 3.81
N PHE A 202 5.90 5.27 3.29
CA PHE A 202 4.76 5.72 4.10
C PHE A 202 3.43 5.60 3.35
N VAL A 203 2.35 5.77 4.08
CA VAL A 203 0.98 5.75 3.55
C VAL A 203 0.21 6.97 4.05
N VAL A 204 -0.66 7.50 3.19
CA VAL A 204 -1.58 8.60 3.52
C VAL A 204 -3.01 8.09 3.35
N HIS A 205 -3.75 8.03 4.45
CA HIS A 205 -5.14 7.58 4.47
C HIS A 205 -6.10 8.71 4.12
N LYS A 206 -6.97 8.48 3.14
CA LYS A 206 -7.97 9.45 2.68
C LYS A 206 -9.35 8.80 2.53
N THR A 207 -10.37 9.63 2.45
CA THR A 207 -11.71 9.17 2.06
C THR A 207 -11.69 8.67 0.60
N ILE A 208 -12.60 7.75 0.26
CA ILE A 208 -12.61 7.09 -1.05
C ILE A 208 -12.72 8.07 -2.24
N ASN A 209 -13.30 9.25 -2.02
CA ASN A 209 -13.54 10.29 -3.04
C ASN A 209 -12.42 11.33 -3.13
N GLU A 210 -11.36 11.22 -2.32
CA GLU A 210 -10.24 12.17 -2.39
C GLU A 210 -9.50 12.04 -3.73
N ASN A 211 -9.03 13.18 -4.24
CA ASN A 211 -8.32 13.24 -5.51
C ASN A 211 -6.81 13.07 -5.28
N ILE A 212 -6.17 12.19 -6.05
CA ILE A 212 -4.72 11.93 -5.96
C ILE A 212 -3.90 13.23 -6.10
N ILE A 213 -4.27 14.16 -6.99
CA ILE A 213 -3.56 15.43 -7.17
C ILE A 213 -3.61 16.28 -5.91
N LYS A 214 -4.76 16.31 -5.23
CA LYS A 214 -4.91 17.04 -3.97
C LYS A 214 -4.07 16.40 -2.87
N THR A 215 -4.07 15.07 -2.78
CA THR A 215 -3.24 14.32 -1.82
C THR A 215 -1.75 14.50 -2.12
N LEU A 216 -1.34 14.44 -3.39
CA LEU A 216 0.05 14.71 -3.80
C LEU A 216 0.49 16.11 -3.35
N ARG A 217 -0.33 17.15 -3.65
CA ARG A 217 0.00 18.55 -3.37
C ARG A 217 0.05 18.87 -1.88
N ASN A 218 -0.92 18.38 -1.12
CA ASN A 218 -1.13 18.82 0.26
C ASN A 218 -0.46 17.93 1.31
N ASP A 219 -0.24 16.65 1.00
CA ASP A 219 0.22 15.67 1.98
C ASP A 219 1.56 15.03 1.56
N ILE A 220 1.64 14.49 0.34
CA ILE A 220 2.80 13.67 -0.06
C ILE A 220 4.01 14.53 -0.40
N ILE A 221 3.87 15.53 -1.29
CA ILE A 221 4.98 16.39 -1.70
C ILE A 221 5.60 17.14 -0.52
N PRO A 222 4.82 17.78 0.38
CA PRO A 222 5.38 18.45 1.56
C PRO A 222 6.18 17.52 2.47
N GLU A 223 5.81 16.24 2.55
CA GLU A 223 6.58 15.27 3.33
C GLU A 223 7.83 14.81 2.58
N LEU A 224 7.73 14.53 1.28
CA LEU A 224 8.89 14.16 0.46
C LEU A 224 9.94 15.26 0.41
N ASP A 225 9.51 16.51 0.43
CA ASP A 225 10.42 17.67 0.47
C ASP A 225 11.33 17.66 1.71
N LYS A 226 10.87 17.08 2.81
CA LYS A 226 11.62 16.92 4.07
C LYS A 226 12.37 15.58 4.15
N SER A 227 11.83 14.55 3.53
CA SER A 227 12.22 13.15 3.79
C SER A 227 13.20 12.60 2.76
N VAL A 228 13.12 13.04 1.47
CA VAL A 228 14.01 12.55 0.42
C VAL A 228 15.44 12.98 0.69
N PRO A 229 16.38 12.03 0.88
CA PRO A 229 17.78 12.36 1.13
C PRO A 229 18.48 12.89 -0.12
N HIS A 230 19.64 13.52 0.07
CA HIS A 230 20.56 13.94 -0.99
C HIS A 230 19.94 14.78 -2.11
N GLN A 231 18.90 15.56 -1.80
CA GLN A 231 18.34 16.49 -2.79
C GLN A 231 19.39 17.49 -3.25
N PRO A 232 19.40 17.85 -4.56
CA PRO A 232 20.32 18.85 -5.08
C PRO A 232 20.16 20.20 -4.34
N THR A 233 21.27 20.89 -4.16
CA THR A 233 21.25 22.24 -3.58
C THR A 233 20.54 23.24 -4.50
N VAL A 234 20.03 24.34 -3.94
CA VAL A 234 19.39 25.41 -4.74
C VAL A 234 20.33 25.90 -5.85
N ALA A 235 21.60 26.13 -5.53
CA ALA A 235 22.60 26.56 -6.52
C ALA A 235 22.80 25.54 -7.66
N ALA A 236 22.79 24.24 -7.35
CA ALA A 236 22.87 23.19 -8.37
C ALA A 236 21.62 23.16 -9.28
N LEU A 237 20.43 23.36 -8.69
CA LEU A 237 19.18 23.45 -9.45
C LEU A 237 19.11 24.69 -10.34
N GLU A 238 19.68 25.81 -9.91
CA GLU A 238 19.77 27.03 -10.71
C GLU A 238 20.77 26.90 -11.86
N ALA A 239 21.90 26.23 -11.62
CA ALA A 239 22.94 26.00 -12.62
C ALA A 239 22.51 25.03 -13.72
N ASP A 240 21.65 24.06 -13.42
CA ASP A 240 21.17 23.04 -14.34
C ASP A 240 19.64 23.02 -14.45
N PRO A 241 19.05 23.60 -15.51
CA PRO A 241 17.60 23.60 -15.72
C PRO A 241 16.96 22.21 -15.84
N LEU A 242 17.74 21.17 -16.15
CA LEU A 242 17.25 19.80 -16.31
C LEU A 242 17.40 18.94 -15.03
N LEU A 243 18.01 19.51 -13.99
CA LEU A 243 18.18 18.82 -12.71
C LEU A 243 16.88 18.89 -11.90
N HIS A 244 16.50 17.79 -11.27
CA HIS A 244 15.32 17.67 -10.45
C HIS A 244 15.67 17.23 -9.03
N ARG A 245 14.82 17.56 -8.09
CA ARG A 245 14.96 17.16 -6.67
C ARG A 245 14.72 15.66 -6.48
N TYR A 246 13.64 15.16 -7.08
CA TYR A 246 13.26 13.76 -7.16
C TYR A 246 12.22 13.57 -8.27
N MET A 247 11.84 12.33 -8.56
CA MET A 247 10.86 11.98 -9.58
C MET A 247 9.67 11.22 -8.96
N LEU A 248 8.47 11.65 -9.29
CA LEU A 248 7.22 10.98 -8.93
C LEU A 248 6.68 10.15 -10.09
N VAL A 249 6.41 8.88 -9.84
CA VAL A 249 5.75 7.98 -10.79
C VAL A 249 4.34 7.69 -10.27
N PHE A 250 3.31 8.03 -11.06
CA PHE A 250 1.92 7.85 -10.66
C PHE A 250 1.02 7.52 -11.84
N ASP A 251 -0.17 6.97 -11.55
CA ASP A 251 -1.12 6.55 -12.57
C ASP A 251 -1.88 7.71 -13.23
N ARG A 252 -2.63 7.39 -14.27
CA ARG A 252 -3.49 8.30 -15.06
C ARG A 252 -4.42 9.17 -14.21
N GLU A 253 -4.77 8.77 -13.01
CA GLU A 253 -5.61 9.58 -12.12
C GLU A 253 -4.96 10.94 -11.82
N GLY A 254 -3.61 10.99 -11.73
CA GLY A 254 -2.84 12.21 -11.51
C GLY A 254 -2.60 13.06 -12.77
N TYR A 255 -3.17 12.72 -13.93
CA TYR A 255 -2.96 13.46 -15.17
C TYR A 255 -3.65 14.81 -15.17
N SER A 256 -2.87 15.88 -15.08
CA SER A 256 -3.33 17.27 -15.16
C SER A 256 -2.21 18.19 -15.64
N VAL A 257 -2.37 18.86 -16.78
CA VAL A 257 -1.34 19.76 -17.33
C VAL A 257 -1.02 20.92 -16.36
N PRO A 258 -2.00 21.58 -15.69
CA PRO A 258 -1.67 22.56 -14.66
C PRO A 258 -0.81 21.99 -13.53
N PHE A 259 -1.10 20.78 -13.08
CA PHE A 259 -0.30 20.14 -12.03
C PHE A 259 1.11 19.77 -12.51
N PHE A 260 1.28 19.40 -13.77
CA PHE A 260 2.60 19.14 -14.36
C PHE A 260 3.48 20.41 -14.42
N ILE A 261 2.85 21.56 -14.72
CA ILE A 261 3.53 22.86 -14.69
C ILE A 261 3.96 23.20 -13.25
N GLU A 262 3.08 22.95 -12.27
CA GLU A 262 3.37 23.13 -10.84
C GLU A 262 4.55 22.27 -10.38
N LEU A 263 4.57 20.97 -10.71
CA LEU A 263 5.68 20.06 -10.38
C LEU A 263 7.01 20.54 -11.01
N LYS A 264 6.98 20.94 -12.28
CA LYS A 264 8.16 21.49 -12.95
C LYS A 264 8.71 22.74 -12.25
N ASN A 265 7.82 23.64 -11.83
CA ASN A 265 8.21 24.86 -11.12
C ASN A 265 8.84 24.54 -9.75
N GLN A 266 8.39 23.46 -9.10
CA GLN A 266 8.98 22.94 -7.85
C GLN A 266 10.22 22.08 -8.07
N ARG A 267 10.68 21.95 -9.32
CA ARG A 267 11.84 21.10 -9.70
C ARG A 267 11.63 19.62 -9.33
N ILE A 268 10.39 19.14 -9.40
CA ILE A 268 10.01 17.75 -9.23
C ILE A 268 9.74 17.16 -10.61
N ALA A 269 10.48 16.10 -10.97
CA ALA A 269 10.18 15.34 -12.18
C ALA A 269 8.95 14.45 -11.97
N PHE A 270 8.24 14.15 -13.05
CA PHE A 270 7.15 13.17 -12.99
C PHE A 270 7.25 12.17 -14.15
N CYS A 271 6.64 11.01 -13.96
CA CYS A 271 6.40 10.03 -15.02
C CYS A 271 4.97 9.47 -14.85
N THR A 272 4.17 9.51 -15.92
CA THR A 272 2.79 9.03 -15.91
C THR A 272 2.30 8.64 -17.30
N TYR A 273 1.22 7.89 -17.40
CA TYR A 273 0.57 7.58 -18.67
C TYR A 273 -0.05 8.80 -19.31
N ARG A 274 0.16 8.97 -20.63
CA ARG A 274 -0.49 10.03 -21.41
C ARG A 274 -1.97 9.74 -21.63
N LYS A 275 -2.82 10.76 -21.42
CA LYS A 275 -4.24 10.73 -21.81
C LYS A 275 -4.45 11.32 -23.21
N ASN A 276 -5.50 10.89 -23.89
CA ASN A 276 -5.97 11.43 -25.17
C ASN A 276 -4.91 11.40 -26.28
N VAL A 277 -4.20 10.27 -26.40
CA VAL A 277 -3.35 10.00 -27.56
C VAL A 277 -4.22 9.94 -28.81
N LYS A 278 -3.89 10.74 -29.82
CA LYS A 278 -4.72 10.89 -31.03
C LYS A 278 -4.27 9.98 -32.17
N GLU A 279 -2.97 9.80 -32.31
CA GLU A 279 -2.37 9.12 -33.45
C GLU A 279 -1.29 8.14 -32.99
N ASP A 280 -1.22 7.01 -33.63
CA ASP A 280 -0.10 6.09 -33.48
C ASP A 280 1.13 6.59 -34.23
N TRP A 281 2.31 6.27 -33.73
CA TRP A 281 3.58 6.58 -34.40
C TRP A 281 3.92 5.47 -35.41
N ASP A 282 4.70 5.81 -36.41
CA ASP A 282 5.17 4.83 -37.39
C ASP A 282 5.98 3.73 -36.65
N ILE A 283 5.72 2.47 -37.03
CA ILE A 283 6.37 1.30 -36.41
C ILE A 283 7.88 1.33 -36.63
N SER A 284 8.35 1.95 -37.71
CA SER A 284 9.79 2.12 -38.02
C SER A 284 10.56 2.98 -37.02
N GLU A 285 9.88 3.81 -36.25
CA GLU A 285 10.51 4.64 -35.21
C GLU A 285 10.90 3.85 -33.95
N PHE A 286 10.27 2.68 -33.77
CA PHE A 286 10.51 1.87 -32.58
C PHE A 286 11.78 1.04 -32.73
N LYS A 287 12.68 1.21 -31.77
CA LYS A 287 13.92 0.45 -31.67
C LYS A 287 13.79 -0.59 -30.56
N GLU A 288 14.41 -1.75 -30.76
CA GLU A 288 14.48 -2.77 -29.71
C GLU A 288 15.61 -2.45 -28.74
N TYR A 289 15.28 -2.49 -27.46
CA TYR A 289 16.20 -2.30 -26.34
C TYR A 289 16.14 -3.52 -25.44
N THR A 290 17.31 -4.01 -25.06
CA THR A 290 17.46 -5.04 -24.02
C THR A 290 17.86 -4.35 -22.75
N VAL A 291 17.12 -4.57 -21.67
CA VAL A 291 17.31 -3.90 -20.38
C VAL A 291 17.44 -4.95 -19.31
N GLU A 292 18.44 -4.81 -18.45
CA GLU A 292 18.55 -5.61 -17.24
C GLU A 292 17.67 -4.99 -16.14
N ASP A 293 16.62 -5.71 -15.78
CA ASP A 293 15.78 -5.37 -14.63
C ASP A 293 16.33 -6.08 -13.39
N LYS A 294 16.44 -5.34 -12.29
CA LYS A 294 16.92 -5.89 -11.00
C LYS A 294 16.04 -7.02 -10.44
N THR A 295 14.81 -7.14 -10.92
CA THR A 295 13.81 -8.09 -10.42
C THR A 295 13.47 -9.23 -11.40
N GLU A 296 13.47 -8.96 -12.71
CA GLU A 296 13.02 -9.89 -13.75
C GLU A 296 14.13 -10.39 -14.68
N GLY A 297 15.36 -9.87 -14.52
CA GLY A 297 16.47 -10.18 -15.41
C GLY A 297 16.39 -9.37 -16.71
N SER A 298 16.79 -9.96 -17.85
CA SER A 298 16.84 -9.24 -19.15
C SER A 298 15.47 -9.14 -19.80
N VAL A 299 14.93 -7.93 -19.91
CA VAL A 299 13.65 -7.61 -20.56
C VAL A 299 13.88 -6.91 -21.91
N ARG A 300 13.21 -7.36 -22.95
CA ARG A 300 13.24 -6.71 -24.27
C ARG A 300 12.04 -5.81 -24.44
N MET A 301 12.27 -4.58 -24.89
CA MET A 301 11.21 -3.60 -25.15
C MET A 301 11.46 -2.88 -26.48
N LYS A 302 10.39 -2.71 -27.27
CA LYS A 302 10.40 -1.84 -28.46
C LYS A 302 9.91 -0.46 -28.04
N LEU A 303 10.82 0.53 -28.04
CA LEU A 303 10.57 1.88 -27.55
C LEU A 303 10.86 2.92 -28.64
N ALA A 304 10.08 4.01 -28.62
CA ALA A 304 10.32 5.22 -29.39
C ALA A 304 10.05 6.45 -28.51
N GLU A 305 10.68 7.59 -28.82
CA GLU A 305 10.52 8.83 -28.05
C GLU A 305 10.39 10.07 -28.92
N ARG A 306 9.64 11.06 -28.43
CA ARG A 306 9.50 12.40 -29.03
C ARG A 306 9.32 13.46 -27.95
N GLY A 307 9.75 14.70 -28.24
CA GLY A 307 9.33 15.87 -27.46
C GLY A 307 7.89 16.28 -27.83
N VAL A 308 7.06 16.51 -26.82
CA VAL A 308 5.65 16.90 -27.02
C VAL A 308 5.30 18.09 -26.16
N TYR A 309 4.59 19.05 -26.73
CA TYR A 309 4.08 20.20 -26.00
C TYR A 309 2.64 19.95 -25.55
N LEU A 310 2.39 19.94 -24.25
CA LEU A 310 1.06 19.78 -23.64
C LEU A 310 0.53 21.14 -23.23
N THR A 311 -0.74 21.41 -23.54
CA THR A 311 -1.36 22.69 -23.23
C THR A 311 -2.54 22.52 -22.28
N THR A 312 -2.80 23.53 -21.46
CA THR A 312 -3.99 23.60 -20.63
C THR A 312 -5.24 23.77 -21.50
N THR A 313 -6.40 23.35 -21.00
CA THR A 313 -7.68 23.59 -21.69
C THR A 313 -7.93 25.09 -21.81
N LYS A 314 -8.29 25.56 -23.02
CA LYS A 314 -8.65 26.97 -23.25
C LYS A 314 -9.77 27.41 -22.31
N LYS A 315 -9.47 28.37 -21.44
CA LYS A 315 -10.48 29.09 -20.64
C LYS A 315 -10.64 30.49 -21.19
N LYS A 316 -11.92 30.94 -21.33
CA LYS A 316 -12.24 32.28 -21.85
C LYS A 316 -11.52 33.35 -21.00
N GLY A 317 -10.70 34.21 -21.65
CA GLY A 317 -9.98 35.29 -20.97
C GLY A 317 -8.68 34.95 -20.25
N LYS A 318 -8.19 33.71 -20.34
CA LYS A 318 -6.86 33.33 -19.79
C LYS A 318 -5.93 32.86 -20.89
N PRO A 319 -4.62 33.21 -20.84
CA PRO A 319 -3.63 32.67 -21.76
C PRO A 319 -3.54 31.14 -21.60
N GLN A 320 -3.30 30.44 -22.69
CA GLN A 320 -3.13 29.02 -22.69
C GLN A 320 -1.67 28.70 -22.30
N GLU A 321 -1.50 28.19 -21.11
CA GLU A 321 -0.19 27.74 -20.63
C GLU A 321 0.11 26.31 -21.12
N GLY A 322 1.38 25.97 -21.20
CA GLY A 322 1.80 24.65 -21.62
C GLY A 322 3.17 24.25 -21.10
N ILE A 323 3.49 22.99 -21.30
CA ILE A 323 4.74 22.38 -20.83
C ILE A 323 5.30 21.43 -21.88
N TRP A 324 6.60 21.51 -22.15
CA TRP A 324 7.32 20.49 -22.89
C TRP A 324 7.56 19.27 -22.01
N VAL A 325 7.21 18.10 -22.53
CA VAL A 325 7.45 16.80 -21.94
C VAL A 325 8.11 15.88 -22.95
N ARG A 326 8.82 14.90 -22.46
CA ARG A 326 9.34 13.79 -23.23
C ARG A 326 8.27 12.69 -23.22
N GLU A 327 7.78 12.28 -24.38
CA GLU A 327 6.87 11.16 -24.55
C GLU A 327 7.65 9.95 -24.99
N VAL A 328 7.52 8.87 -24.27
CA VAL A 328 8.08 7.55 -24.61
C VAL A 328 6.93 6.60 -24.86
N ARG A 329 6.99 5.86 -25.97
CA ARG A 329 6.00 4.82 -26.30
C ARG A 329 6.63 3.45 -26.33
N LYS A 330 5.91 2.48 -25.80
CA LYS A 330 6.20 1.05 -25.92
C LYS A 330 5.27 0.44 -26.94
N LEU A 331 5.83 -0.28 -27.93
CA LEU A 331 5.08 -1.07 -28.89
C LEU A 331 4.96 -2.51 -28.38
N SER A 332 3.74 -3.00 -28.23
CA SER A 332 3.47 -4.40 -27.93
C SER A 332 3.50 -5.27 -29.19
N ASP A 333 3.62 -6.58 -29.04
CA ASP A 333 3.57 -7.52 -30.19
C ASP A 333 2.23 -7.51 -30.91
N SER A 334 1.14 -7.09 -30.22
CA SER A 334 -0.18 -6.87 -30.81
C SER A 334 -0.31 -5.56 -31.62
N GLY A 335 0.76 -4.76 -31.72
CA GLY A 335 0.76 -3.45 -32.39
C GLY A 335 0.21 -2.29 -31.54
N HIS A 336 -0.22 -2.54 -30.30
CA HIS A 336 -0.71 -1.49 -29.42
C HIS A 336 0.45 -0.62 -28.88
N GLN A 337 0.27 0.71 -28.95
CA GLN A 337 1.24 1.68 -28.44
C GLN A 337 0.82 2.24 -27.10
N THR A 338 1.60 1.97 -26.05
CA THR A 338 1.39 2.53 -24.72
C THR A 338 2.25 3.77 -24.55
N SER A 339 1.63 4.92 -24.34
CA SER A 339 2.31 6.22 -24.23
C SER A 339 2.47 6.65 -22.78
N ILE A 340 3.68 7.02 -22.40
CA ILE A 340 4.05 7.64 -21.12
C ILE A 340 4.71 8.99 -21.37
N ILE A 341 4.61 9.90 -20.40
CA ILE A 341 5.20 11.22 -20.43
C ILE A 341 6.00 11.50 -19.18
N THR A 342 7.10 12.24 -19.33
CA THR A 342 7.95 12.64 -18.22
C THR A 342 8.57 14.01 -18.46
N THR A 343 8.91 14.72 -17.38
CA THR A 343 9.76 15.92 -17.41
C THR A 343 11.23 15.61 -17.13
N ASN A 344 11.60 14.36 -16.90
CA ASN A 344 12.99 13.97 -16.75
C ASN A 344 13.65 13.76 -18.14
N PHE A 345 14.51 14.70 -18.54
CA PHE A 345 15.23 14.66 -19.80
C PHE A 345 16.64 14.03 -19.68
N LYS A 346 17.09 13.75 -18.43
CA LYS A 346 18.42 13.16 -18.19
C LYS A 346 18.44 11.64 -18.23
N LEU A 347 17.34 10.99 -17.83
CA LEU A 347 17.23 9.54 -17.88
C LEU A 347 17.25 9.02 -19.32
N SER A 348 17.84 7.86 -19.54
CA SER A 348 17.75 7.14 -20.80
C SER A 348 16.30 6.71 -21.10
N ILE A 349 15.99 6.43 -22.36
CA ILE A 349 14.68 5.90 -22.74
C ILE A 349 14.37 4.57 -22.07
N THR A 350 15.41 3.77 -21.82
CA THR A 350 15.33 2.47 -21.17
C THR A 350 14.98 2.60 -19.69
N GLU A 351 15.63 3.52 -18.96
CA GLU A 351 15.31 3.79 -17.56
C GLU A 351 13.87 4.26 -17.38
N ILE A 352 13.40 5.19 -18.24
CA ILE A 352 12.01 5.65 -18.24
C ILE A 352 11.05 4.47 -18.51
N GLY A 353 11.41 3.60 -19.47
CA GLY A 353 10.66 2.40 -19.78
C GLY A 353 10.56 1.46 -18.57
N ILE A 354 11.68 1.21 -17.87
CA ILE A 354 11.70 0.38 -16.65
C ILE A 354 10.80 0.98 -15.59
N TYR A 355 10.99 2.23 -15.22
CA TYR A 355 10.25 2.86 -14.14
C TYR A 355 8.73 2.83 -14.36
N MET A 356 8.26 2.90 -15.59
CA MET A 356 6.82 2.93 -15.83
C MET A 356 6.22 1.57 -16.24
N PHE A 357 6.94 0.79 -17.04
CA PHE A 357 6.43 -0.51 -17.53
C PHE A 357 6.77 -1.66 -16.57
N ALA A 358 7.79 -1.49 -15.71
CA ALA A 358 8.12 -2.39 -14.62
C ALA A 358 7.49 -1.95 -13.27
N ARG A 359 6.40 -1.20 -13.27
CA ARG A 359 5.57 -0.88 -12.08
C ARG A 359 5.10 -2.11 -11.29
N TRP A 360 5.36 -3.28 -11.82
CA TRP A 360 5.13 -4.58 -11.21
C TRP A 360 5.68 -4.68 -9.79
N CYS A 361 6.76 -3.96 -9.48
CA CYS A 361 7.30 -3.94 -8.13
C CYS A 361 6.28 -3.39 -7.13
N GLN A 362 5.57 -2.31 -7.45
CA GLN A 362 4.53 -1.75 -6.60
C GLN A 362 3.27 -2.63 -6.61
N GLU A 363 2.84 -3.14 -7.77
CA GLU A 363 1.73 -4.08 -7.87
C GLU A 363 2.03 -5.37 -7.11
N ASN A 364 3.26 -5.89 -7.19
CA ASN A 364 3.72 -7.03 -6.42
C ASN A 364 3.73 -6.73 -4.91
N TYR A 365 4.15 -5.51 -4.50
CA TYR A 365 4.04 -5.08 -3.12
C TYR A 365 2.58 -5.12 -2.65
N PHE A 366 1.64 -4.50 -3.38
CA PHE A 366 0.23 -4.51 -3.00
C PHE A 366 -0.36 -5.92 -2.92
N LYS A 367 -0.06 -6.75 -3.91
CA LYS A 367 -0.48 -8.15 -3.89
C LYS A 367 0.05 -8.86 -2.65
N TYR A 368 1.37 -8.76 -2.43
CA TYR A 368 2.02 -9.39 -1.28
C TYR A 368 1.49 -8.85 0.05
N ALA A 369 1.40 -7.54 0.20
CA ALA A 369 0.96 -6.90 1.43
C ALA A 369 -0.53 -7.17 1.75
N THR A 370 -1.39 -7.24 0.72
CA THR A 370 -2.80 -7.63 0.87
C THR A 370 -2.92 -9.10 1.26
N GLU A 371 -2.22 -10.00 0.56
CA GLU A 371 -2.28 -11.44 0.80
C GLU A 371 -1.63 -11.83 2.13
N SER A 372 -0.50 -11.20 2.47
CA SER A 372 0.31 -11.57 3.63
C SER A 372 -0.04 -10.76 4.89
N PHE A 373 -0.23 -9.47 4.78
CA PHE A 373 -0.41 -8.58 5.93
C PHE A 373 -1.81 -7.98 6.04
N GLY A 374 -2.67 -8.14 5.01
CA GLY A 374 -4.03 -7.63 5.02
C GLY A 374 -4.09 -6.10 5.17
N ILE A 375 -3.38 -5.36 4.32
CA ILE A 375 -3.38 -3.89 4.32
C ILE A 375 -4.73 -3.29 3.93
N ASP A 376 -5.60 -4.08 3.30
CA ASP A 376 -6.96 -3.74 2.87
C ASP A 376 -8.00 -3.81 3.99
N PHE A 377 -7.65 -4.32 5.17
CA PHE A 377 -8.58 -4.38 6.29
C PHE A 377 -8.65 -3.07 7.07
N LEU A 378 -9.89 -2.64 7.35
CA LEU A 378 -10.17 -1.54 8.27
C LEU A 378 -10.05 -2.04 9.71
N ILE A 379 -9.26 -1.34 10.52
CA ILE A 379 -8.87 -1.81 11.86
C ILE A 379 -9.72 -1.17 12.95
N SER A 380 -10.18 0.07 12.73
CA SER A 380 -10.89 0.86 13.74
C SER A 380 -12.40 0.88 13.52
N ASN A 381 -13.14 0.83 14.64
CA ASN A 381 -14.57 1.13 14.69
C ASN A 381 -14.85 2.55 15.23
N LYS A 382 -13.81 3.31 15.63
CA LYS A 382 -13.98 4.72 16.03
C LYS A 382 -14.38 5.55 14.82
N LYS A 383 -15.30 6.47 15.02
CA LYS A 383 -15.93 7.28 13.97
C LYS A 383 -15.70 8.76 14.29
N ASN A 384 -15.28 9.51 13.28
CA ASN A 384 -15.29 10.97 13.31
C ASN A 384 -16.31 11.48 12.30
N SER A 385 -16.95 12.59 12.61
CA SER A 385 -17.74 13.32 11.62
C SER A 385 -16.81 13.82 10.51
N ILE A 386 -17.24 13.63 9.27
CA ILE A 386 -16.56 14.29 8.15
C ILE A 386 -16.89 15.78 8.26
N PRO A 387 -15.90 16.69 8.17
CA PRO A 387 -16.17 18.13 8.20
C PRO A 387 -17.20 18.51 7.15
N ASP A 388 -18.17 19.36 7.51
CA ASP A 388 -19.24 19.81 6.61
C ASP A 388 -18.72 20.48 5.33
N THR A 389 -17.52 21.07 5.40
CA THR A 389 -16.80 21.65 4.25
C THR A 389 -16.19 20.62 3.30
N TYR A 390 -16.26 19.32 3.64
CA TYR A 390 -15.78 18.28 2.74
C TYR A 390 -16.67 18.19 1.50
N THR A 391 -16.06 18.25 0.31
CA THR A 391 -16.81 18.21 -0.94
C THR A 391 -16.84 16.82 -1.55
N ILE A 392 -18.01 16.39 -1.94
CA ILE A 392 -18.26 15.14 -2.67
C ILE A 392 -18.72 15.41 -4.10
N PRO A 393 -18.57 14.45 -5.03
CA PRO A 393 -19.19 14.55 -6.33
C PRO A 393 -20.71 14.70 -6.18
N ASN A 394 -21.29 15.68 -6.83
CA ASN A 394 -22.73 15.94 -6.75
C ASN A 394 -23.52 14.78 -7.38
N PRO A 395 -24.40 14.08 -6.64
CA PRO A 395 -25.21 12.97 -7.16
C PRO A 395 -26.06 13.36 -8.36
N ASP A 396 -26.64 14.56 -8.35
CA ASP A 396 -27.46 15.07 -9.46
C ASP A 396 -26.63 15.32 -10.70
N TYR A 397 -25.43 15.87 -10.54
CA TYR A 397 -24.49 16.03 -11.65
C TYR A 397 -24.06 14.67 -12.22
N ILE A 398 -23.81 13.66 -11.37
CA ILE A 398 -23.47 12.30 -11.81
C ILE A 398 -24.63 11.69 -12.62
N SER A 399 -25.87 11.85 -12.15
CA SER A 399 -27.07 11.37 -12.83
C SER A 399 -27.23 12.02 -14.21
N LEU A 400 -27.14 13.35 -14.27
CA LEU A 400 -27.19 14.11 -15.53
C LEU A 400 -26.05 13.75 -16.48
N ASN A 401 -24.85 13.51 -15.95
CA ASN A 401 -23.70 13.11 -16.75
C ASN A 401 -23.87 11.70 -17.36
N LYS A 402 -24.51 10.79 -16.64
CA LYS A 402 -24.86 9.45 -17.13
C LYS A 402 -25.91 9.55 -18.26
N GLN A 403 -26.95 10.38 -18.06
CA GLN A 403 -27.97 10.65 -19.09
C GLN A 403 -27.35 11.28 -20.33
N HIS A 404 -26.52 12.32 -20.17
CA HIS A 404 -25.82 12.99 -21.26
C HIS A 404 -24.95 12.02 -22.07
N LYS A 405 -24.16 11.14 -21.40
CA LYS A 405 -23.36 10.13 -22.09
C LYS A 405 -24.22 9.12 -22.87
N SER A 406 -25.33 8.68 -22.27
CA SER A 406 -26.26 7.75 -22.93
C SER A 406 -26.87 8.37 -24.20
N ILE A 407 -27.34 9.61 -24.10
CA ILE A 407 -27.96 10.32 -25.25
C ILE A 407 -26.90 10.65 -26.31
N SER A 408 -25.69 11.09 -25.90
CA SER A 408 -24.58 11.32 -26.84
C SER A 408 -24.26 10.04 -27.64
N GLY A 409 -24.25 8.86 -26.99
CA GLY A 409 -24.04 7.58 -27.67
C GLY A 409 -25.16 7.24 -28.66
N LYS A 410 -26.44 7.46 -28.26
CA LYS A 410 -27.59 7.27 -29.15
C LYS A 410 -27.53 8.22 -30.34
N LEU A 411 -27.25 9.49 -30.08
CA LEU A 411 -27.15 10.54 -31.11
C LEU A 411 -26.05 10.22 -32.12
N ALA A 412 -24.87 9.82 -31.65
CA ALA A 412 -23.76 9.41 -32.53
C ALA A 412 -24.15 8.23 -33.43
N LYS A 413 -24.82 7.21 -32.85
CA LYS A 413 -25.31 6.05 -33.62
C LYS A 413 -26.34 6.43 -34.68
N HIS A 414 -27.30 7.32 -34.37
CA HIS A 414 -28.28 7.76 -35.34
C HIS A 414 -27.72 8.70 -36.40
N LYS A 415 -26.74 9.56 -36.05
CA LYS A 415 -26.01 10.38 -37.03
C LYS A 415 -25.21 9.51 -38.00
N LEU A 416 -24.57 8.42 -37.52
CA LEU A 416 -23.87 7.48 -38.38
C LEU A 416 -24.85 6.80 -39.37
N LYS A 417 -26.00 6.31 -38.87
CA LYS A 417 -27.03 5.71 -39.71
C LYS A 417 -27.60 6.68 -40.73
N LEU A 418 -27.72 7.97 -40.36
CA LEU A 418 -28.15 9.00 -41.29
C LEU A 418 -27.14 9.23 -42.41
N ALA A 419 -25.83 9.28 -42.04
CA ALA A 419 -24.74 9.41 -43.02
C ALA A 419 -24.65 8.20 -43.96
N GLU A 420 -24.75 6.98 -43.42
CA GLU A 420 -24.79 5.74 -44.22
C GLU A 420 -25.93 5.78 -45.25
N LYS A 421 -27.13 6.22 -44.82
CA LYS A 421 -28.29 6.37 -45.71
C LYS A 421 -28.10 7.44 -46.79
N VAL A 422 -27.39 8.53 -46.49
CA VAL A 422 -27.10 9.55 -47.51
C VAL A 422 -26.12 9.02 -48.53
N ILE A 423 -25.08 8.28 -48.11
CA ILE A 423 -24.07 7.68 -49.01
C ILE A 423 -24.73 6.59 -49.92
N GLU A 424 -25.60 5.74 -49.34
CA GLU A 424 -26.35 4.76 -50.12
C GLU A 424 -27.19 5.42 -51.24
N MET A 425 -27.76 6.59 -50.96
CA MET A 425 -28.54 7.35 -51.98
C MET A 425 -27.69 7.90 -53.14
N GLU A 426 -26.43 8.25 -52.85
CA GLU A 426 -25.52 8.85 -53.85
C GLU A 426 -24.96 7.81 -54.79
N ASN A 427 -24.96 6.51 -54.41
CA ASN A 427 -24.26 5.44 -55.09
C ASN A 427 -25.21 4.48 -55.88
N GLU A 428 -26.56 4.60 -55.77
CA GLU A 428 -27.52 3.69 -56.43
C GLU A 428 -28.52 4.46 -57.28
N GLU A 429 -28.73 4.05 -58.56
CA GLU A 429 -29.90 4.44 -59.36
C GLU A 429 -31.14 3.66 -58.84
N LEU A 430 -31.97 4.34 -58.03
CA LEU A 430 -33.11 3.75 -57.36
C LEU A 430 -34.43 3.95 -58.13
N ASP A 431 -35.22 2.84 -58.28
CA ASP A 431 -36.60 2.91 -58.78
C ASP A 431 -37.50 3.82 -57.89
N GLU A 432 -38.48 4.48 -58.48
CA GLU A 432 -39.33 5.50 -57.82
C GLU A 432 -39.99 5.01 -56.51
N LYS A 433 -40.42 3.74 -56.46
CA LYS A 433 -41.02 3.12 -55.26
C LYS A 433 -39.99 2.94 -54.14
N VAL A 434 -38.80 2.56 -54.51
CA VAL A 434 -37.67 2.35 -53.56
C VAL A 434 -37.23 3.71 -53.04
N MET A 435 -37.16 4.72 -53.88
CA MET A 435 -36.83 6.11 -53.50
C MET A 435 -37.82 6.69 -52.47
N LYS A 436 -39.14 6.52 -52.65
CA LYS A 436 -40.16 6.97 -51.71
C LYS A 436 -40.01 6.30 -50.33
N LYS A 437 -39.74 5.02 -50.26
CA LYS A 437 -39.50 4.28 -49.03
C LYS A 437 -38.23 4.75 -48.33
N TYR A 438 -37.21 5.06 -49.11
CA TYR A 438 -35.92 5.54 -48.64
C TYR A 438 -36.02 6.94 -48.00
N LEU A 439 -36.68 7.89 -48.70
CA LEU A 439 -36.95 9.26 -48.20
C LEU A 439 -37.75 9.25 -46.90
N ARG A 440 -38.73 8.32 -46.78
CA ARG A 440 -39.50 8.18 -45.53
C ARG A 440 -38.60 7.71 -44.38
N LYS A 441 -37.77 6.68 -44.55
CA LYS A 441 -36.84 6.21 -43.53
C LYS A 441 -35.78 7.24 -43.16
N LYS A 442 -35.28 8.02 -44.15
CA LYS A 442 -34.37 9.13 -43.89
C LYS A 442 -35.02 10.19 -43.04
N GLY A 443 -36.30 10.55 -43.34
CA GLY A 443 -37.09 11.50 -42.56
C GLY A 443 -37.28 11.03 -41.09
N GLU A 444 -37.62 9.75 -40.87
CA GLU A 444 -37.79 9.17 -39.54
C GLU A 444 -36.47 9.22 -38.73
N ILE A 445 -35.34 8.93 -39.37
CA ILE A 445 -34.01 9.00 -38.71
C ILE A 445 -33.66 10.48 -38.43
N PHE A 446 -33.95 11.39 -39.35
CA PHE A 446 -33.68 12.81 -39.18
C PHE A 446 -34.48 13.40 -38.01
N GLN A 447 -35.78 13.13 -37.91
CA GLN A 447 -36.59 13.53 -36.76
C GLN A 447 -36.06 12.97 -35.45
N THR A 448 -35.60 11.71 -35.44
CA THR A 448 -34.99 11.10 -34.24
C THR A 448 -33.69 11.81 -33.86
N VAL A 449 -32.84 12.18 -34.81
CA VAL A 449 -31.61 12.95 -34.57
C VAL A 449 -31.93 14.33 -34.02
N GLU A 450 -32.96 14.99 -34.53
CA GLU A 450 -33.40 16.32 -34.06
C GLU A 450 -33.87 16.27 -32.60
N LEU A 451 -34.79 15.36 -32.28
CA LEU A 451 -35.26 15.13 -30.90
C LEU A 451 -34.12 14.80 -29.92
N LEU A 452 -33.22 13.88 -30.32
CA LEU A 452 -32.06 13.55 -29.50
C LEU A 452 -31.07 14.71 -29.34
N THR A 453 -31.01 15.62 -30.32
CA THR A 453 -30.14 16.81 -30.23
C THR A 453 -30.72 17.81 -29.24
N GLU A 454 -32.05 18.05 -29.28
CA GLU A 454 -32.73 18.91 -28.32
C GLU A 454 -32.59 18.37 -26.88
N GLU A 455 -32.84 17.08 -26.71
CA GLU A 455 -32.68 16.43 -25.40
C GLU A 455 -31.20 16.50 -24.89
N HIS A 456 -30.24 16.26 -25.75
CA HIS A 456 -28.82 16.40 -25.46
C HIS A 456 -28.46 17.82 -25.01
N ASP A 457 -28.93 18.83 -25.72
CA ASP A 457 -28.61 20.22 -25.42
C ASP A 457 -29.33 20.71 -24.15
N SER A 458 -30.55 20.24 -23.91
CA SER A 458 -31.28 20.49 -22.65
C SER A 458 -30.52 19.94 -21.45
N ILE A 459 -30.06 18.68 -21.51
CA ILE A 459 -29.28 18.08 -20.42
C ILE A 459 -27.91 18.75 -20.27
N LYS A 460 -27.28 19.14 -21.36
CA LYS A 460 -26.02 19.87 -21.34
C LYS A 460 -26.17 21.24 -20.67
N GLN A 461 -27.31 21.91 -20.86
CA GLN A 461 -27.61 23.18 -20.19
C GLN A 461 -27.84 22.96 -18.68
N LYS A 462 -28.73 22.03 -18.29
CA LYS A 462 -28.95 21.65 -16.88
C LYS A 462 -27.67 21.31 -16.17
N LYS A 463 -26.77 20.58 -16.84
CA LYS A 463 -25.47 20.20 -16.31
C LYS A 463 -24.54 21.39 -16.05
N LYS A 464 -24.65 22.49 -16.79
CA LYS A 464 -23.89 23.72 -16.55
C LYS A 464 -24.35 24.52 -15.34
N GLU A 465 -25.62 24.36 -14.96
CA GLU A 465 -26.26 25.07 -13.86
C GLU A 465 -25.97 24.41 -12.50
N ILE A 466 -25.55 23.14 -12.50
CA ILE A 466 -25.28 22.35 -11.29
C ILE A 466 -23.76 22.21 -11.08
N PRO A 467 -23.26 22.48 -9.88
CA PRO A 467 -21.84 22.28 -9.57
C PRO A 467 -21.47 20.79 -9.64
N GLU A 468 -20.26 20.51 -10.13
CA GLU A 468 -19.73 19.13 -10.20
C GLU A 468 -19.52 18.50 -8.83
N ARG A 469 -19.25 19.33 -7.82
CA ARG A 469 -19.04 18.93 -6.43
C ARG A 469 -19.85 19.83 -5.52
N ILE A 470 -20.37 19.25 -4.45
CA ILE A 470 -21.12 19.94 -3.40
C ILE A 470 -20.50 19.63 -2.05
N GLU A 471 -20.77 20.43 -1.04
CA GLU A 471 -20.41 20.09 0.34
C GLU A 471 -21.21 18.89 0.81
N ILE A 472 -20.61 18.08 1.69
CA ILE A 472 -21.24 16.83 2.15
C ILE A 472 -22.53 17.13 2.95
N SER A 473 -22.59 18.28 3.59
CA SER A 473 -23.78 18.79 4.30
C SER A 473 -24.99 19.03 3.38
N ASP A 474 -24.74 19.33 2.10
CA ASP A 474 -25.77 19.63 1.10
C ASP A 474 -26.30 18.36 0.40
N ALA A 475 -25.68 17.22 0.65
CA ALA A 475 -26.07 15.94 0.07
C ALA A 475 -26.88 15.13 1.09
N GLU A 476 -28.20 15.12 0.97
CA GLU A 476 -29.11 14.39 1.88
C GLU A 476 -28.67 12.96 2.24
N PRO A 477 -28.20 12.10 1.29
CA PRO A 477 -27.76 10.74 1.63
C PRO A 477 -26.52 10.70 2.53
N PHE A 478 -25.74 11.79 2.59
CA PHE A 478 -24.46 11.85 3.28
C PHE A 478 -24.43 12.84 4.44
N LYS A 479 -25.57 13.45 4.76
CA LYS A 479 -25.71 14.37 5.89
C LYS A 479 -25.38 13.62 7.19
N GLY A 480 -24.38 14.09 7.92
CA GLY A 480 -23.83 13.40 9.09
C GLY A 480 -22.99 12.17 8.75
N ALA A 481 -22.44 12.08 7.53
CA ALA A 481 -21.53 11.02 7.15
C ALA A 481 -20.32 10.96 8.09
N LEU A 482 -19.89 9.75 8.39
CA LEU A 482 -18.80 9.46 9.29
C LEU A 482 -17.64 8.88 8.50
N THR A 483 -16.43 9.22 8.90
CA THR A 483 -15.21 8.53 8.47
C THR A 483 -14.70 7.67 9.61
N VAL A 484 -14.01 6.59 9.28
CA VAL A 484 -13.28 5.81 10.28
C VAL A 484 -12.01 6.58 10.64
N ILE A 485 -11.68 6.65 11.93
CA ILE A 485 -10.42 7.25 12.40
C ILE A 485 -9.27 6.39 11.89
N ASN A 486 -8.34 7.03 11.19
CA ASN A 486 -7.26 6.33 10.51
C ASN A 486 -6.00 6.14 11.37
N ASP A 487 -5.90 6.78 12.56
CA ASP A 487 -4.68 6.75 13.37
C ASP A 487 -4.31 5.33 13.83
N GLN A 488 -5.31 4.52 14.22
CA GLN A 488 -5.07 3.10 14.54
C GLN A 488 -4.63 2.31 13.31
N LYS A 489 -5.22 2.62 12.14
CA LYS A 489 -4.79 2.00 10.89
C LYS A 489 -3.38 2.43 10.54
N GLN A 490 -3.04 3.71 10.70
CA GLN A 490 -1.68 4.23 10.51
C GLN A 490 -0.68 3.49 11.40
N LEU A 491 -0.98 3.29 12.68
CA LEU A 491 -0.11 2.56 13.61
C LEU A 491 0.14 1.11 13.15
N ILE A 492 -0.94 0.40 12.83
CA ILE A 492 -0.85 -1.00 12.40
C ILE A 492 -0.20 -1.12 11.03
N ASP A 493 -0.50 -0.24 10.07
CA ASP A 493 0.12 -0.28 8.75
C ASP A 493 1.61 0.08 8.84
N THR A 494 2.01 0.96 9.77
CA THR A 494 3.43 1.20 10.07
C THR A 494 4.12 -0.05 10.61
N ILE A 495 3.50 -0.78 11.55
CA ILE A 495 4.04 -2.05 12.05
C ILE A 495 4.11 -3.10 10.91
N LYS A 496 3.13 -3.14 10.01
CA LYS A 496 3.17 -4.01 8.81
C LYS A 496 4.30 -3.63 7.86
N MET A 497 4.55 -2.33 7.66
CA MET A 497 5.72 -1.87 6.89
C MET A 497 7.03 -2.31 7.54
N ILE A 498 7.17 -2.16 8.86
CA ILE A 498 8.34 -2.66 9.60
C ILE A 498 8.50 -4.17 9.39
N GLY A 499 7.41 -4.94 9.51
CA GLY A 499 7.43 -6.38 9.24
C GLY A 499 7.85 -6.72 7.81
N TYR A 500 7.37 -5.95 6.82
CA TYR A 500 7.78 -6.09 5.41
C TYR A 500 9.27 -5.80 5.21
N TRP A 501 9.77 -4.72 5.81
CA TRP A 501 11.18 -4.35 5.74
C TRP A 501 12.08 -5.40 6.41
N ALA A 502 11.72 -5.86 7.61
CA ALA A 502 12.46 -6.88 8.32
C ALA A 502 12.52 -8.20 7.54
N GLU A 503 11.39 -8.66 7.00
CA GLU A 503 11.34 -9.86 6.16
C GLU A 503 12.13 -9.69 4.86
N SER A 504 12.10 -8.50 4.25
CA SER A 504 12.86 -8.18 3.04
C SER A 504 14.35 -8.19 3.31
N SER A 505 14.78 -7.63 4.42
CA SER A 505 16.19 -7.62 4.85
C SER A 505 16.72 -9.05 5.03
N LEU A 506 16.03 -9.89 5.80
CA LEU A 506 16.41 -11.29 5.99
C LEU A 506 16.39 -12.09 4.67
N ALA A 507 15.40 -11.84 3.81
CA ALA A 507 15.36 -12.49 2.50
C ALA A 507 16.53 -12.05 1.61
N ASN A 508 16.95 -10.79 1.68
CA ASN A 508 18.11 -10.30 0.92
C ASN A 508 19.43 -10.94 1.40
N GLU A 509 19.59 -11.20 2.70
CA GLU A 509 20.75 -11.89 3.24
C GLU A 509 20.90 -13.31 2.68
N ILE A 510 19.80 -14.03 2.50
CA ILE A 510 19.86 -15.43 2.04
C ILE A 510 19.79 -15.59 0.51
N ARG A 511 19.30 -14.60 -0.24
CA ARG A 511 19.17 -14.68 -1.71
C ARG A 511 20.44 -15.10 -2.43
N PRO A 512 21.62 -14.56 -2.11
CA PRO A 512 22.86 -14.96 -2.78
C PRO A 512 23.27 -16.43 -2.53
N LEU A 513 22.73 -17.06 -1.49
CA LEU A 513 23.01 -18.44 -1.10
C LEU A 513 22.05 -19.44 -1.76
N MET A 514 20.99 -18.96 -2.40
CA MET A 514 19.92 -19.79 -2.93
C MET A 514 20.06 -20.05 -4.42
N CYS A 515 19.80 -21.30 -4.84
CA CYS A 515 19.68 -21.65 -6.27
C CYS A 515 18.48 -20.95 -6.95
N LYS A 516 17.43 -20.60 -6.18
CA LYS A 516 16.24 -19.89 -6.61
C LYS A 516 15.98 -18.68 -5.71
N PRO A 517 16.59 -17.53 -6.02
CA PRO A 517 16.48 -16.32 -5.19
C PRO A 517 15.04 -15.82 -4.98
N GLU A 518 14.14 -16.09 -5.92
CA GLU A 518 12.73 -15.69 -5.88
C GLU A 518 11.94 -16.32 -4.73
N VAL A 519 12.37 -17.48 -4.22
CA VAL A 519 11.70 -18.17 -3.11
C VAL A 519 12.26 -17.82 -1.72
N ALA A 520 13.21 -16.90 -1.63
CA ALA A 520 13.85 -16.52 -0.36
C ALA A 520 12.83 -16.15 0.73
N ARG A 521 11.81 -15.37 0.39
CA ARG A 521 10.73 -15.02 1.35
C ARG A 521 9.96 -16.24 1.86
N ASN A 522 9.82 -17.29 1.05
CA ASN A 522 9.14 -18.52 1.48
C ASN A 522 9.97 -19.25 2.54
N LEU A 523 11.30 -19.30 2.38
CA LEU A 523 12.18 -19.87 3.39
C LEU A 523 12.14 -19.06 4.70
N ILE A 524 12.24 -17.72 4.64
CA ILE A 524 12.11 -16.89 5.84
C ILE A 524 10.75 -17.12 6.53
N ARG A 525 9.68 -17.23 5.76
CA ARG A 525 8.34 -17.50 6.29
C ARG A 525 8.24 -18.90 6.93
N SER A 526 8.90 -19.92 6.38
CA SER A 526 8.94 -21.24 7.00
C SER A 526 9.71 -21.22 8.32
N ILE A 527 10.80 -20.44 8.41
CA ILE A 527 11.53 -20.22 9.66
C ILE A 527 10.59 -19.63 10.73
N TYR A 528 9.80 -18.60 10.41
CA TYR A 528 8.87 -18.00 11.38
C TYR A 528 7.81 -18.96 11.92
N GLN A 529 7.46 -19.96 11.14
CA GLN A 529 6.48 -20.99 11.50
C GLN A 529 7.09 -22.21 12.18
N SER A 530 8.43 -22.30 12.20
CA SER A 530 9.15 -23.43 12.80
C SER A 530 9.14 -23.35 14.32
N ASN A 531 9.10 -24.50 14.95
CA ASN A 531 9.33 -24.63 16.38
C ASN A 531 10.80 -24.43 16.72
N ALA A 532 11.07 -24.02 17.96
CA ALA A 532 12.42 -23.92 18.48
C ALA A 532 12.46 -24.31 19.95
N ASP A 533 13.63 -24.77 20.42
CA ASP A 533 13.90 -24.87 21.83
C ASP A 533 14.56 -23.58 22.32
N LEU A 534 14.24 -23.13 23.53
CA LEU A 534 14.88 -22.00 24.17
C LEU A 534 15.75 -22.49 25.34
N GLU A 535 17.00 -22.05 25.38
CA GLU A 535 17.93 -22.30 26.48
C GLU A 535 18.46 -20.99 27.04
N VAL A 536 18.38 -20.83 28.35
CA VAL A 536 18.89 -19.64 29.03
C VAL A 536 20.28 -19.92 29.58
N ASP A 537 21.29 -19.38 28.91
CA ASP A 537 22.67 -19.42 29.37
C ASP A 537 22.97 -18.21 30.27
N LYS A 538 22.74 -18.38 31.57
CA LYS A 538 22.96 -17.33 32.57
C LYS A 538 24.43 -16.96 32.73
N GLN A 539 25.37 -17.88 32.43
CA GLN A 539 26.80 -17.61 32.61
C GLN A 539 27.31 -16.64 31.54
N ASN A 540 26.84 -16.82 30.30
CA ASN A 540 27.25 -15.97 29.18
C ASN A 540 26.20 -14.87 28.84
N GLY A 541 25.12 -14.79 29.60
CA GLY A 541 24.05 -13.80 29.37
C GLY A 541 23.34 -13.98 28.02
N ARG A 542 23.10 -15.24 27.60
CA ARG A 542 22.53 -15.55 26.27
C ARG A 542 21.17 -16.21 26.38
N LEU A 543 20.28 -15.85 25.45
CA LEU A 543 19.09 -16.60 25.10
C LEU A 543 19.39 -17.39 23.82
N ILE A 544 19.61 -18.68 23.97
CA ILE A 544 19.94 -19.56 22.85
C ILE A 544 18.62 -20.04 22.23
N VAL A 545 18.45 -19.73 20.96
CA VAL A 545 17.30 -20.15 20.13
C VAL A 545 17.77 -21.30 19.25
N LEU A 546 17.35 -22.52 19.58
CA LEU A 546 17.67 -23.75 18.85
C LEU A 546 16.53 -24.03 17.88
N LEU A 547 16.62 -23.55 16.63
CA LEU A 547 15.61 -23.79 15.60
C LEU A 547 15.60 -25.27 15.20
N HIS A 548 14.42 -25.85 15.08
CA HIS A 548 14.27 -27.19 14.56
C HIS A 548 14.69 -27.24 13.10
N ASN A 549 15.37 -28.33 12.71
CA ASN A 549 15.87 -28.49 11.35
C ASN A 549 14.72 -28.47 10.32
N SER A 550 15.01 -27.96 9.15
CA SER A 550 14.09 -28.02 8.01
C SER A 550 14.02 -29.44 7.44
N ASN A 551 13.08 -29.68 6.52
CA ASN A 551 12.99 -30.96 5.82
C ASN A 551 14.11 -31.17 4.78
N PHE A 552 14.89 -30.13 4.48
CA PHE A 552 15.92 -30.13 3.44
C PHE A 552 17.27 -29.65 3.98
N ALA A 553 18.29 -30.48 3.88
CA ALA A 553 19.62 -30.13 4.33
C ALA A 553 20.21 -28.90 3.63
N ALA A 554 19.80 -28.62 2.41
CA ALA A 554 20.20 -27.41 1.69
C ALA A 554 19.68 -26.13 2.39
N ASP A 555 18.43 -26.15 2.86
CA ASP A 555 17.84 -25.04 3.59
C ASP A 555 18.53 -24.85 4.95
N ASP A 556 18.86 -25.94 5.64
CA ASP A 556 19.59 -25.89 6.91
C ASP A 556 20.97 -25.22 6.75
N ASN A 557 21.67 -25.43 5.62
CA ASN A 557 22.93 -24.76 5.36
C ASN A 557 22.76 -23.26 5.17
N ILE A 558 21.72 -22.85 4.45
CA ILE A 558 21.37 -21.43 4.27
C ILE A 558 20.99 -20.80 5.61
N ILE A 559 20.22 -21.51 6.44
CA ILE A 559 19.81 -21.06 7.78
C ILE A 559 21.04 -20.89 8.69
N ARG A 560 22.03 -21.79 8.62
CA ARG A 560 23.29 -21.64 9.39
C ARG A 560 24.05 -20.37 9.02
N GLU A 561 24.14 -20.06 7.72
CA GLU A 561 24.82 -18.83 7.29
C GLU A 561 24.02 -17.58 7.75
N LEU A 562 22.70 -17.60 7.67
CA LEU A 562 21.86 -16.55 8.24
C LEU A 562 22.14 -16.39 9.75
N PHE A 563 22.19 -17.49 10.50
CA PHE A 563 22.45 -17.45 11.94
C PHE A 563 23.86 -16.95 12.27
N ASN A 564 24.85 -17.30 11.47
CA ASN A 564 26.21 -16.76 11.61
C ASN A 564 26.23 -15.24 11.49
N ASN A 565 25.44 -14.68 10.57
CA ASN A 565 25.32 -13.23 10.40
C ASN A 565 24.51 -12.58 11.54
N LEU A 566 23.39 -13.17 11.92
CA LEU A 566 22.56 -12.67 13.02
C LEU A 566 23.31 -12.70 14.36
N ASN A 567 24.09 -13.75 14.65
CA ASN A 567 24.88 -13.87 15.88
C ASN A 567 25.95 -12.78 16.00
N LYS A 568 26.46 -12.25 14.86
CA LYS A 568 27.40 -11.12 14.86
C LYS A 568 26.76 -9.81 15.29
N THR A 569 25.43 -9.69 15.21
CA THR A 569 24.71 -8.47 15.60
C THR A 569 24.64 -8.31 17.12
N GLU A 570 24.87 -9.38 17.89
CA GLU A 570 24.79 -9.39 19.36
C GLU A 570 23.53 -8.70 19.90
N THR A 571 22.38 -8.92 19.23
CA THR A 571 21.13 -8.24 19.54
C THR A 571 20.59 -8.64 20.91
N PRO A 572 20.43 -7.71 21.87
CA PRO A 572 19.82 -8.01 23.15
C PRO A 572 18.29 -8.21 22.98
N PHE A 573 17.71 -9.14 23.73
CA PHE A 573 16.26 -9.25 23.79
C PHE A 573 15.67 -8.06 24.57
N PRO A 574 14.73 -7.30 23.99
CA PRO A 574 14.19 -6.10 24.60
C PRO A 574 13.53 -6.38 25.96
N GLY A 575 13.88 -5.58 26.98
CA GLY A 575 13.39 -5.75 28.36
C GLY A 575 14.09 -6.85 29.16
N SER A 576 15.16 -7.48 28.61
CA SER A 576 16.04 -8.40 29.33
C SER A 576 17.50 -8.06 29.08
N ASN A 577 18.41 -8.68 29.87
CA ASN A 577 19.86 -8.57 29.67
C ASN A 577 20.43 -9.72 28.83
N LEU A 578 19.58 -10.51 28.17
CA LEU A 578 19.97 -11.67 27.41
C LEU A 578 20.24 -11.30 25.96
N ILE A 579 21.41 -11.71 25.42
CA ILE A 579 21.75 -11.57 24.01
C ILE A 579 21.22 -12.78 23.25
N LEU A 580 20.51 -12.56 22.15
CA LEU A 580 20.02 -13.63 21.27
C LEU A 580 21.19 -14.36 20.60
N PHE A 581 21.14 -15.69 20.63
CA PHE A 581 22.10 -16.55 19.98
C PHE A 581 21.40 -17.70 19.25
N TYR A 582 21.61 -17.83 17.96
CA TYR A 582 20.85 -18.75 17.09
C TYR A 582 21.69 -19.96 16.70
N LYS A 583 21.09 -21.15 16.75
CA LYS A 583 21.66 -22.44 16.27
C LYS A 583 20.55 -23.32 15.72
N LEU A 584 20.89 -24.30 14.87
CA LEU A 584 20.01 -25.43 14.60
C LEU A 584 20.12 -26.47 15.71
N VAL A 585 19.05 -27.23 15.97
CA VAL A 585 19.05 -28.32 16.97
C VAL A 585 20.12 -29.35 16.64
N SER A 586 20.34 -29.69 15.37
CA SER A 586 21.40 -30.60 14.93
C SER A 586 22.81 -30.16 15.34
N ASP A 587 23.04 -28.85 15.43
CA ASP A 587 24.36 -28.29 15.73
C ASP A 587 24.68 -28.31 17.22
N LYS A 588 23.69 -28.60 18.10
CA LYS A 588 23.89 -28.79 19.53
C LYS A 588 24.80 -29.99 19.85
N PHE A 589 24.75 -31.00 19.00
CA PHE A 589 25.50 -32.26 19.18
C PHE A 589 26.79 -32.31 18.38
N GLN A 590 27.09 -31.32 17.56
CA GLN A 590 28.38 -31.18 16.89
C GLN A 590 29.35 -30.48 17.84
N ARG A 591 30.34 -31.23 18.37
CA ARG A 591 31.41 -30.72 19.23
C ARG A 591 32.56 -30.14 18.40
#